data_38e91d6b1f9b8d35dac38bd91f9c88c7
#
_entry.id   38e91d6b1f9b8d35dac38bd91f9c88c7
#
_cell.length_a   1.000
_cell.length_b   1.000
_cell.length_c   1.000
_cell.angle_alpha   90.00
_cell.angle_beta   90.00
_cell.angle_gamma   90.00
#
_symmetry.space_group_name_H-M   'P 1'
#
loop_
_entity.id
_entity.type
_entity.pdbx_description
1 polymer ?
#
loop_
_entity_poly.entity_id
_entity_poly.type
_entity_poly.pdbx_seq_one_letter_code
_entity_poly.pdbx_strand_id
1 'polypeptide(L)'
;MRRPRIAVVSPFIDKCHGTERRVAEWVSRLTGDYEFHVYSERVNDLDLSKIVWHRVHGIPGPHLIKYLWWFAANHLQRWWDRRFRGLRADLVYSPGINCMDAGAISVHIVFAEFYRQIQPELRFRQHPVSFWPRLLHRKLYYRFIILLERRIYSRMDTSLILIARKTAEDLKRFYGRTDTLPVVYLGLDHQIFNPEARKALRSNARKQLELEEGAFVLLLIGNDWRKKGLATILEALKNLKNPRLHLLVAGQDDSRPYQKQIQEYSLDGKVHFLPLRSDVIAYYAAGDVYVGPSVEDTFAQPPAEAMACGLPVITSVTNGTSEVMTDGVDGLILEDPTDAEELARLIRRLYEDAEFRRRLGENAARTAQQYTWENNAAEMRALFEQARRVRDGASPAVAARLQSPKA
;
A
#
# COMPACT_ATOMS: atom_id res chain seq x y z
N MET A 1 -9.79 23.34 -26.55
CA MET A 1 -8.37 22.95 -26.41
C MET A 1 -8.27 21.43 -26.36
N ARG A 2 -7.23 20.83 -26.94
CA ARG A 2 -6.99 19.38 -26.82
C ARG A 2 -6.65 19.02 -25.37
N ARG A 3 -7.24 17.94 -24.83
CA ARG A 3 -6.84 17.39 -23.53
C ARG A 3 -5.38 16.95 -23.55
N PRO A 4 -4.59 17.24 -22.51
CA PRO A 4 -3.22 16.77 -22.42
C PRO A 4 -3.14 15.24 -22.42
N ARG A 5 -2.11 14.69 -23.04
CA ARG A 5 -1.87 13.23 -23.11
C ARG A 5 -0.94 12.78 -22.00
N ILE A 6 -1.39 11.85 -21.20
CA ILE A 6 -0.57 11.20 -20.17
C ILE A 6 -0.34 9.75 -20.55
N ALA A 7 0.93 9.35 -20.72
CA ALA A 7 1.30 7.95 -20.83
C ALA A 7 1.46 7.34 -19.44
N VAL A 8 0.63 6.38 -19.10
CA VAL A 8 0.71 5.59 -17.87
C VAL A 8 1.44 4.28 -18.18
N VAL A 9 2.60 4.06 -17.55
CA VAL A 9 3.45 2.88 -17.80
C VAL A 9 3.44 2.00 -16.56
N SER A 10 2.62 0.95 -16.58
CA SER A 10 2.48 -0.02 -15.49
C SER A 10 2.24 -1.42 -16.05
N PRO A 11 2.94 -2.48 -15.55
CA PRO A 11 2.73 -3.84 -16.03
C PRO A 11 1.28 -4.29 -15.93
N PHE A 12 0.63 -3.94 -14.83
CA PHE A 12 -0.76 -4.30 -14.54
C PHE A 12 -1.51 -3.07 -14.05
N ILE A 13 -2.80 -3.02 -14.31
CA ILE A 13 -3.74 -2.05 -13.71
C ILE A 13 -4.99 -2.83 -13.32
N ASP A 14 -5.28 -2.88 -12.02
CA ASP A 14 -6.46 -3.52 -11.45
C ASP A 14 -6.82 -2.89 -10.10
N LYS A 15 -7.95 -3.30 -9.51
CA LYS A 15 -8.38 -2.84 -8.18
C LYS A 15 -8.11 -3.85 -7.05
N CYS A 16 -7.42 -4.95 -7.36
CA CYS A 16 -7.12 -6.01 -6.39
C CYS A 16 -5.83 -5.76 -5.61
N HIS A 17 -4.87 -5.04 -6.20
CA HIS A 17 -3.56 -4.78 -5.62
C HIS A 17 -3.40 -3.30 -5.30
N GLY A 18 -2.75 -2.95 -4.18
CA GLY A 18 -2.73 -1.58 -3.65
C GLY A 18 -2.15 -0.53 -4.61
N THR A 19 -1.01 -0.82 -5.25
CA THR A 19 -0.38 0.09 -6.22
C THR A 19 -1.23 0.26 -7.47
N GLU A 20 -1.71 -0.84 -8.03
CA GLU A 20 -2.50 -0.92 -9.25
C GLU A 20 -3.88 -0.30 -9.04
N ARG A 21 -4.52 -0.57 -7.88
CA ARG A 21 -5.79 0.04 -7.47
C ARG A 21 -5.68 1.57 -7.44
N ARG A 22 -4.62 2.10 -6.86
CA ARG A 22 -4.40 3.55 -6.84
C ARG A 22 -4.38 4.14 -8.24
N VAL A 23 -3.62 3.52 -9.16
CA VAL A 23 -3.55 3.98 -10.55
C VAL A 23 -4.93 3.90 -11.22
N ALA A 24 -5.65 2.79 -11.04
CA ALA A 24 -6.99 2.61 -11.61
C ALA A 24 -7.97 3.68 -11.09
N GLU A 25 -7.93 4.01 -9.79
CA GLU A 25 -8.85 4.94 -9.16
C GLU A 25 -8.68 6.39 -9.67
N TRP A 26 -7.44 6.93 -9.71
CA TRP A 26 -7.28 8.28 -10.21
C TRP A 26 -7.36 8.38 -11.74
N VAL A 27 -6.93 7.35 -12.51
CA VAL A 27 -7.14 7.29 -13.97
C VAL A 27 -8.63 7.40 -14.27
N SER A 28 -9.47 6.57 -13.64
CA SER A 28 -10.93 6.59 -13.85
C SER A 28 -11.54 7.96 -13.64
N ARG A 29 -11.09 8.69 -12.60
CA ARG A 29 -11.62 10.01 -12.22
C ARG A 29 -11.11 11.15 -13.10
N LEU A 30 -9.93 11.03 -13.66
CA LEU A 30 -9.28 12.09 -14.43
C LEU A 30 -9.41 11.93 -15.94
N THR A 31 -10.21 10.98 -16.44
CA THR A 31 -10.47 10.81 -17.89
C THR A 31 -11.15 12.01 -18.55
N GLY A 32 -11.82 12.86 -17.76
CA GLY A 32 -12.38 14.14 -18.23
C GLY A 32 -11.31 15.20 -18.50
N ASP A 33 -10.24 15.18 -17.71
CA ASP A 33 -9.16 16.18 -17.76
C ASP A 33 -8.06 15.79 -18.74
N TYR A 34 -7.75 14.49 -18.89
CA TYR A 34 -6.64 13.95 -19.66
C TYR A 34 -7.05 12.88 -20.67
N GLU A 35 -6.26 12.76 -21.76
CA GLU A 35 -6.26 11.64 -22.66
C GLU A 35 -5.21 10.63 -22.19
N PHE A 36 -5.66 9.52 -21.56
CA PHE A 36 -4.75 8.51 -21.00
C PHE A 36 -4.36 7.48 -22.05
N HIS A 37 -3.05 7.33 -22.27
CA HIS A 37 -2.43 6.26 -23.05
C HIS A 37 -1.80 5.27 -22.08
N VAL A 38 -2.45 4.12 -21.88
CA VAL A 38 -2.04 3.12 -20.89
C VAL A 38 -1.20 2.04 -21.56
N TYR A 39 0.08 1.95 -21.21
CA TYR A 39 1.00 0.91 -21.65
C TYR A 39 1.08 -0.16 -20.55
N SER A 40 0.45 -1.31 -20.81
CA SER A 40 0.27 -2.37 -19.80
C SER A 40 0.12 -3.74 -20.47
N GLU A 41 0.55 -4.80 -19.76
CA GLU A 41 0.27 -6.18 -20.19
C GLU A 41 -1.21 -6.52 -20.02
N ARG A 42 -1.80 -6.05 -18.91
CA ARG A 42 -3.19 -6.32 -18.54
C ARG A 42 -3.82 -5.11 -17.88
N VAL A 43 -5.03 -4.81 -18.28
CA VAL A 43 -5.89 -3.78 -17.72
C VAL A 43 -7.21 -4.42 -17.33
N ASN A 44 -7.52 -4.38 -16.04
CA ASN A 44 -8.81 -4.78 -15.49
C ASN A 44 -9.41 -3.56 -14.76
N ASP A 45 -10.70 -3.58 -14.53
CA ASP A 45 -11.41 -2.59 -13.69
C ASP A 45 -11.30 -1.12 -14.17
N LEU A 46 -10.93 -0.91 -15.44
CA LEU A 46 -10.99 0.39 -16.11
C LEU A 46 -11.98 0.35 -17.28
N ASP A 47 -12.67 1.46 -17.50
CA ASP A 47 -13.50 1.66 -18.69
C ASP A 47 -12.61 1.92 -19.90
N LEU A 48 -12.45 0.89 -20.74
CA LEU A 48 -11.60 0.93 -21.93
C LEU A 48 -12.11 1.92 -23.00
N SER A 49 -13.36 2.38 -22.91
CA SER A 49 -13.88 3.42 -23.81
C SER A 49 -13.34 4.82 -23.51
N LYS A 50 -12.80 5.02 -22.29
CA LYS A 50 -12.28 6.31 -21.81
C LYS A 50 -10.77 6.44 -21.84
N ILE A 51 -10.06 5.36 -22.17
CA ILE A 51 -8.60 5.31 -22.24
C ILE A 51 -8.13 4.70 -23.57
N VAL A 52 -6.89 4.95 -23.96
CA VAL A 52 -6.25 4.27 -25.08
C VAL A 52 -5.28 3.22 -24.53
N TRP A 53 -5.68 1.95 -24.60
CA TRP A 53 -4.82 0.87 -24.13
C TRP A 53 -3.85 0.40 -25.19
N HIS A 54 -2.56 0.49 -24.90
CA HIS A 54 -1.45 -0.05 -25.68
C HIS A 54 -0.96 -1.33 -25.01
N ARG A 55 -1.42 -2.46 -25.48
CA ARG A 55 -1.05 -3.75 -24.91
C ARG A 55 0.43 -4.05 -25.15
N VAL A 56 1.22 -4.16 -24.09
CA VAL A 56 2.60 -4.61 -24.10
C VAL A 56 2.63 -6.10 -23.78
N HIS A 57 3.07 -6.93 -24.70
CA HIS A 57 3.04 -8.38 -24.49
C HIS A 57 4.16 -8.83 -23.54
N GLY A 58 3.78 -9.55 -22.50
CA GLY A 58 4.71 -10.20 -21.58
C GLY A 58 5.31 -11.48 -22.20
N ILE A 59 6.37 -11.98 -21.57
CA ILE A 59 6.98 -13.27 -21.89
C ILE A 59 6.95 -14.19 -20.67
N PRO A 60 6.87 -15.53 -20.86
CA PRO A 60 7.05 -16.47 -19.76
C PRO A 60 8.51 -16.48 -19.29
N GLY A 61 8.76 -16.87 -18.03
CA GLY A 61 10.11 -17.04 -17.55
C GLY A 61 10.34 -16.53 -16.12
N PRO A 62 11.60 -16.52 -15.66
CA PRO A 62 12.00 -15.99 -14.37
C PRO A 62 11.73 -14.49 -14.25
N HIS A 63 11.49 -14.02 -13.03
CA HIS A 63 11.04 -12.66 -12.74
C HIS A 63 11.97 -11.56 -13.31
N LEU A 64 13.29 -11.73 -13.20
CA LEU A 64 14.27 -10.78 -13.77
C LEU A 64 14.14 -10.67 -15.30
N ILE A 65 13.97 -11.81 -16.00
CA ILE A 65 13.85 -11.82 -17.47
C ILE A 65 12.53 -11.15 -17.89
N LYS A 66 11.44 -11.45 -17.20
CA LYS A 66 10.15 -10.78 -17.41
C LYS A 66 10.26 -9.27 -17.23
N TYR A 67 10.93 -8.84 -16.16
CA TYR A 67 11.10 -7.42 -15.86
C TYR A 67 11.95 -6.71 -16.91
N LEU A 68 13.09 -7.31 -17.32
CA LEU A 68 13.95 -6.75 -18.37
C LEU A 68 13.21 -6.63 -19.71
N TRP A 69 12.45 -7.68 -20.06
CA TRP A 69 11.62 -7.66 -21.26
C TRP A 69 10.55 -6.57 -21.21
N TRP A 70 9.78 -6.54 -20.13
CA TRP A 70 8.76 -5.51 -19.90
C TRP A 70 9.35 -4.11 -20.04
N PHE A 71 10.48 -3.89 -19.38
CA PHE A 71 11.17 -2.60 -19.40
C PHE A 71 11.58 -2.20 -20.82
N ALA A 72 12.16 -3.09 -21.60
CA ALA A 72 12.54 -2.84 -22.98
C ALA A 72 11.33 -2.71 -23.91
N ALA A 73 10.36 -3.62 -23.81
CA ALA A 73 9.19 -3.68 -24.69
C ALA A 73 8.32 -2.42 -24.59
N ASN A 74 8.06 -1.90 -23.36
CA ASN A 74 7.28 -0.67 -23.22
C ASN A 74 7.99 0.55 -23.83
N HIS A 75 9.33 0.64 -23.71
CA HIS A 75 10.09 1.73 -24.33
C HIS A 75 10.05 1.63 -25.85
N LEU A 76 10.24 0.44 -26.42
CA LEU A 76 10.21 0.20 -27.84
C LEU A 76 8.83 0.52 -28.42
N GLN A 77 7.76 0.09 -27.77
CA GLN A 77 6.39 0.37 -28.19
C GLN A 77 6.08 1.87 -28.16
N ARG A 78 6.45 2.59 -27.08
CA ARG A 78 6.27 4.05 -26.99
C ARG A 78 7.12 4.80 -28.01
N TRP A 79 8.36 4.33 -28.29
CA TRP A 79 9.19 4.87 -29.35
C TRP A 79 8.53 4.68 -30.71
N TRP A 80 7.99 3.48 -31.02
CA TRP A 80 7.26 3.18 -32.22
C TRP A 80 6.03 4.08 -32.39
N ASP A 81 5.19 4.18 -31.36
CA ASP A 81 4.00 5.01 -31.37
C ASP A 81 4.34 6.50 -31.61
N ARG A 82 5.42 6.98 -30.99
CA ARG A 82 5.91 8.34 -31.22
C ARG A 82 6.42 8.54 -32.65
N ARG A 83 7.17 7.58 -33.19
CA ARG A 83 7.86 7.70 -34.48
C ARG A 83 6.92 7.55 -35.66
N PHE A 84 5.98 6.61 -35.58
CA PHE A 84 5.16 6.19 -36.74
C PHE A 84 3.68 6.61 -36.59
N ARG A 85 3.16 6.76 -35.38
CA ARG A 85 1.77 7.18 -35.13
C ARG A 85 1.63 8.62 -34.68
N GLY A 86 2.74 9.34 -34.50
CA GLY A 86 2.74 10.72 -34.03
C GLY A 86 2.23 10.90 -32.59
N LEU A 87 2.17 9.83 -31.81
CA LEU A 87 1.68 9.85 -30.43
C LEU A 87 2.78 10.39 -29.49
N ARG A 88 2.69 11.66 -29.17
CA ARG A 88 3.56 12.30 -28.18
C ARG A 88 2.78 12.51 -26.88
N ALA A 89 3.24 11.91 -25.79
CA ALA A 89 2.72 12.16 -24.48
C ALA A 89 3.27 13.48 -23.92
N ASP A 90 2.39 14.29 -23.33
CA ASP A 90 2.75 15.54 -22.64
C ASP A 90 3.41 15.24 -21.29
N LEU A 91 3.12 14.07 -20.69
CA LEU A 91 3.75 13.54 -19.48
C LEU A 91 3.80 12.01 -19.55
N VAL A 92 4.89 11.43 -19.04
CA VAL A 92 4.99 9.98 -18.78
C VAL A 92 4.96 9.76 -17.28
N TYR A 93 3.98 8.99 -16.81
CA TYR A 93 3.83 8.61 -15.43
C TYR A 93 4.13 7.12 -15.23
N SER A 94 4.76 6.79 -14.12
CA SER A 94 5.06 5.41 -13.73
C SER A 94 4.81 5.17 -12.23
N PRO A 95 4.05 4.14 -11.82
CA PRO A 95 4.04 3.68 -10.45
C PRO A 95 5.31 2.85 -10.19
N GLY A 96 6.33 3.45 -9.57
CA GLY A 96 7.65 2.85 -9.39
C GLY A 96 8.51 2.90 -10.64
N ILE A 97 9.51 2.00 -10.71
CA ILE A 97 10.52 1.97 -11.77
C ILE A 97 10.09 1.06 -12.93
N ASN A 98 9.29 1.59 -13.85
CA ASN A 98 8.88 0.86 -15.05
C ASN A 98 9.45 1.43 -16.35
N CYS A 99 10.00 2.66 -16.32
CA CYS A 99 10.62 3.29 -17.48
C CYS A 99 11.65 4.36 -17.07
N MET A 100 12.57 4.69 -18.00
CA MET A 100 13.66 5.67 -17.78
C MET A 100 13.25 7.12 -18.02
N ASP A 101 12.18 7.36 -18.76
CA ASP A 101 11.77 8.66 -19.26
C ASP A 101 10.50 9.19 -18.55
N ALA A 102 10.16 8.62 -17.39
CA ALA A 102 9.07 9.13 -16.59
C ALA A 102 9.37 10.54 -16.08
N GLY A 103 8.42 11.46 -16.31
CA GLY A 103 8.44 12.81 -15.76
C GLY A 103 7.79 12.88 -14.37
N ALA A 104 6.92 11.92 -14.04
CA ALA A 104 6.32 11.76 -12.72
C ALA A 104 6.33 10.30 -12.30
N ILE A 105 6.71 10.02 -11.04
CA ILE A 105 6.79 8.65 -10.50
C ILE A 105 6.18 8.65 -9.11
N SER A 106 5.21 7.75 -8.86
CA SER A 106 4.81 7.47 -7.48
C SER A 106 5.73 6.41 -6.88
N VAL A 107 6.31 6.75 -5.71
CA VAL A 107 7.24 5.88 -5.00
C VAL A 107 6.47 5.09 -3.95
N HIS A 108 6.27 3.79 -4.22
CA HIS A 108 5.57 2.87 -3.33
C HIS A 108 6.53 2.12 -2.40
N ILE A 109 7.74 1.89 -2.86
CA ILE A 109 8.80 1.20 -2.12
C ILE A 109 10.15 1.74 -2.61
N VAL A 110 11.13 1.84 -1.71
CA VAL A 110 12.53 2.07 -2.05
C VAL A 110 13.25 0.74 -1.99
N PHE A 111 13.57 0.17 -3.15
CA PHE A 111 14.18 -1.17 -3.23
C PHE A 111 15.54 -1.25 -2.56
N ALA A 112 16.28 -0.16 -2.45
CA ALA A 112 17.54 -0.13 -1.70
C ALA A 112 17.31 -0.42 -0.21
N GLU A 113 16.30 0.20 0.42
CA GLU A 113 15.93 -0.06 1.82
C GLU A 113 15.35 -1.47 1.97
N PHE A 114 14.42 -1.85 1.10
CA PHE A 114 13.85 -3.20 1.11
C PHE A 114 14.94 -4.30 1.00
N TYR A 115 15.90 -4.13 0.08
CA TYR A 115 17.00 -5.07 -0.06
C TYR A 115 17.89 -5.12 1.18
N ARG A 116 18.16 -3.98 1.82
CA ARG A 116 18.92 -3.90 3.08
C ARG A 116 18.26 -4.76 4.16
N GLN A 117 16.95 -4.70 4.28
CA GLN A 117 16.20 -5.45 5.29
C GLN A 117 16.19 -6.95 5.03
N ILE A 118 15.99 -7.38 3.77
CA ILE A 118 15.94 -8.81 3.42
C ILE A 118 17.34 -9.42 3.19
N GLN A 119 18.41 -8.61 3.20
CA GLN A 119 19.78 -9.09 2.95
C GLN A 119 20.20 -10.27 3.84
N PRO A 120 19.87 -10.30 5.16
CA PRO A 120 20.16 -11.46 6.00
C PRO A 120 19.54 -12.76 5.46
N GLU A 121 18.30 -12.72 4.96
CA GLU A 121 17.59 -13.88 4.43
C GLU A 121 18.16 -14.37 3.09
N LEU A 122 18.92 -13.55 2.39
CA LEU A 122 19.54 -13.89 1.11
C LEU A 122 20.96 -14.45 1.26
N ARG A 123 21.41 -14.77 2.48
CA ARG A 123 22.73 -15.36 2.72
C ARG A 123 22.77 -16.82 2.27
N PHE A 124 23.66 -17.18 1.36
CA PHE A 124 23.81 -18.53 0.84
C PHE A 124 24.02 -19.60 1.92
N ARG A 125 24.74 -19.23 2.99
CA ARG A 125 25.04 -20.16 4.12
C ARG A 125 23.79 -20.61 4.90
N GLN A 126 22.68 -19.91 4.77
CA GLN A 126 21.44 -20.22 5.49
C GLN A 126 20.50 -21.12 4.68
N HIS A 127 20.88 -21.47 3.45
CA HIS A 127 20.04 -22.24 2.54
C HIS A 127 20.79 -23.42 1.92
N PRO A 128 20.09 -24.54 1.65
CA PRO A 128 20.63 -25.65 0.89
C PRO A 128 21.14 -25.19 -0.50
N VAL A 129 22.15 -25.86 -1.02
CA VAL A 129 22.79 -25.51 -2.31
C VAL A 129 21.77 -25.50 -3.47
N SER A 130 20.75 -26.34 -3.41
CA SER A 130 19.67 -26.37 -4.41
C SER A 130 18.88 -25.06 -4.53
N PHE A 131 18.91 -24.20 -3.50
CA PHE A 131 18.27 -22.88 -3.51
C PHE A 131 19.16 -21.74 -4.05
N TRP A 132 20.48 -21.97 -4.17
CA TRP A 132 21.44 -20.95 -4.58
C TRP A 132 21.14 -20.29 -5.93
N PRO A 133 20.70 -20.99 -6.97
CA PRO A 133 20.33 -20.34 -8.22
C PRO A 133 19.17 -19.34 -8.05
N ARG A 134 18.18 -19.67 -7.21
CA ARG A 134 17.06 -18.77 -6.89
C ARG A 134 17.52 -17.56 -6.09
N LEU A 135 18.42 -17.77 -5.13
CA LEU A 135 19.00 -16.67 -4.32
C LEU A 135 19.83 -15.74 -5.19
N LEU A 136 20.67 -16.29 -6.07
CA LEU A 136 21.48 -15.51 -7.01
C LEU A 136 20.58 -14.68 -7.93
N HIS A 137 19.54 -15.30 -8.49
CA HIS A 137 18.55 -14.63 -9.33
C HIS A 137 17.88 -13.45 -8.58
N ARG A 138 17.43 -13.65 -7.31
CA ARG A 138 16.85 -12.59 -6.47
C ARG A 138 17.86 -11.47 -6.20
N LYS A 139 19.11 -11.79 -5.88
CA LYS A 139 20.17 -10.77 -5.66
C LYS A 139 20.45 -9.95 -6.91
N LEU A 140 20.54 -10.59 -8.08
CA LEU A 140 20.73 -9.90 -9.35
C LEU A 140 19.55 -8.99 -9.68
N TYR A 141 18.32 -9.47 -9.47
CA TYR A 141 17.11 -8.69 -9.65
C TYR A 141 17.09 -7.42 -8.81
N TYR A 142 17.32 -7.54 -7.50
CA TYR A 142 17.34 -6.36 -6.62
C TYR A 142 18.49 -5.40 -6.95
N ARG A 143 19.69 -5.92 -7.23
CA ARG A 143 20.81 -5.06 -7.63
C ARG A 143 20.51 -4.28 -8.91
N PHE A 144 19.86 -4.92 -9.86
CA PHE A 144 19.49 -4.26 -11.11
C PHE A 144 18.44 -3.16 -10.87
N ILE A 145 17.40 -3.44 -10.09
CA ILE A 145 16.38 -2.42 -9.75
C ILE A 145 17.01 -1.25 -8.99
N ILE A 146 17.85 -1.51 -7.98
CA ILE A 146 18.53 -0.48 -7.20
C ILE A 146 19.40 0.41 -8.11
N LEU A 147 20.03 -0.17 -9.12
CA LEU A 147 20.81 0.59 -10.10
C LEU A 147 19.92 1.50 -10.95
N LEU A 148 18.76 1.02 -11.34
CA LEU A 148 17.75 1.83 -12.04
C LEU A 148 17.17 2.92 -11.12
N GLU A 149 16.83 2.60 -9.87
CA GLU A 149 16.39 3.58 -8.87
C GLU A 149 17.42 4.70 -8.72
N ARG A 150 18.69 4.34 -8.51
CA ARG A 150 19.77 5.33 -8.40
C ARG A 150 19.83 6.24 -9.61
N ARG A 151 19.70 5.68 -10.83
CA ARG A 151 19.76 6.47 -12.06
C ARG A 151 18.55 7.38 -12.26
N ILE A 152 17.38 6.96 -11.77
CA ILE A 152 16.12 7.68 -11.98
C ILE A 152 15.80 8.60 -10.80
N TYR A 153 15.86 8.10 -9.57
CA TYR A 153 15.47 8.87 -8.39
C TYR A 153 16.47 9.97 -8.01
N SER A 154 17.75 9.86 -8.41
CA SER A 154 18.71 10.96 -8.22
C SER A 154 18.51 12.13 -9.19
N ARG A 155 17.61 12.01 -10.17
CA ARG A 155 17.34 13.07 -11.15
C ARG A 155 16.39 14.10 -10.55
N MET A 156 16.81 15.37 -10.56
CA MET A 156 16.01 16.49 -10.03
C MET A 156 14.89 16.95 -10.98
N ASP A 157 14.93 16.56 -12.26
CA ASP A 157 13.91 16.84 -13.27
C ASP A 157 12.74 15.82 -13.27
N THR A 158 12.83 14.78 -12.44
CA THR A 158 11.77 13.79 -12.24
C THR A 158 10.97 14.13 -10.98
N SER A 159 9.67 14.33 -11.13
CA SER A 159 8.75 14.58 -10.03
C SER A 159 8.48 13.26 -9.30
N LEU A 160 9.01 13.10 -8.09
CA LEU A 160 8.72 11.95 -7.24
C LEU A 160 7.52 12.28 -6.34
N ILE A 161 6.53 11.40 -6.30
CA ILE A 161 5.30 11.51 -5.52
C ILE A 161 5.30 10.39 -4.50
N LEU A 162 5.31 10.71 -3.22
CA LEU A 162 5.37 9.73 -2.16
C LEU A 162 3.96 9.25 -1.78
N ILE A 163 3.85 8.03 -1.29
CA ILE A 163 2.61 7.51 -0.69
C ILE A 163 2.63 7.58 0.84
N ALA A 164 3.81 7.82 1.42
CA ALA A 164 4.04 8.02 2.85
C ALA A 164 5.29 8.87 3.06
N ARG A 165 5.33 9.69 4.13
CA ARG A 165 6.46 10.58 4.45
C ARG A 165 7.75 9.83 4.75
N LYS A 166 7.64 8.67 5.41
CA LYS A 166 8.81 7.83 5.74
C LYS A 166 9.65 7.51 4.50
N THR A 167 9.05 7.40 3.32
CA THR A 167 9.76 7.14 2.06
C THR A 167 10.71 8.27 1.68
N ALA A 168 10.48 9.51 2.14
CA ALA A 168 11.37 10.65 1.89
C ALA A 168 12.74 10.44 2.53
N GLU A 169 12.80 9.87 3.74
CA GLU A 169 14.06 9.60 4.44
C GLU A 169 14.89 8.56 3.68
N ASP A 170 14.24 7.52 3.15
CA ASP A 170 14.90 6.51 2.34
C ASP A 170 15.46 7.12 1.04
N LEU A 171 14.68 7.95 0.36
CA LEU A 171 15.14 8.64 -0.85
C LEU A 171 16.30 9.58 -0.57
N LYS A 172 16.28 10.30 0.55
CA LYS A 172 17.40 11.13 1.00
C LYS A 172 18.64 10.28 1.28
N ARG A 173 18.47 9.19 2.02
CA ARG A 173 19.57 8.31 2.45
C ARG A 173 20.25 7.61 1.28
N PHE A 174 19.51 7.06 0.34
CA PHE A 174 20.04 6.21 -0.74
C PHE A 174 20.32 6.95 -2.04
N TYR A 175 19.59 8.05 -2.30
CA TYR A 175 19.61 8.73 -3.60
C TYR A 175 19.90 10.23 -3.50
N GLY A 176 20.14 10.75 -2.29
CA GLY A 176 20.54 12.14 -2.07
C GLY A 176 19.40 13.15 -2.36
N ARG A 177 18.14 12.74 -2.37
CA ARG A 177 17.00 13.65 -2.55
C ARG A 177 16.79 14.47 -1.29
N THR A 178 17.01 15.78 -1.42
CA THR A 178 16.87 16.75 -0.32
C THR A 178 15.76 17.77 -0.57
N ASP A 179 15.12 17.70 -1.73
CA ASP A 179 13.97 18.52 -2.09
C ASP A 179 12.73 18.08 -1.29
N THR A 180 11.81 19.00 -1.09
CA THR A 180 10.50 18.69 -0.49
C THR A 180 9.68 17.88 -1.49
N LEU A 181 9.43 16.61 -1.18
CA LEU A 181 8.66 15.71 -2.02
C LEU A 181 7.19 15.71 -1.59
N PRO A 182 6.24 15.82 -2.54
CA PRO A 182 4.82 15.77 -2.23
C PRO A 182 4.43 14.37 -1.77
N VAL A 183 3.57 14.29 -0.73
CA VAL A 183 2.97 13.07 -0.25
C VAL A 183 1.50 13.08 -0.62
N VAL A 184 1.05 12.04 -1.31
CA VAL A 184 -0.34 11.82 -1.68
C VAL A 184 -0.79 10.50 -1.07
N TYR A 185 -1.51 10.56 0.04
CA TYR A 185 -2.02 9.38 0.72
C TYR A 185 -3.09 8.68 -0.13
N LEU A 186 -3.29 7.38 0.15
CA LEU A 186 -4.30 6.58 -0.54
C LEU A 186 -5.70 7.07 -0.19
N GLY A 187 -6.59 7.03 -1.16
CA GLY A 187 -8.01 7.26 -0.94
C GLY A 187 -8.72 6.03 -0.38
N LEU A 188 -9.87 6.26 0.22
CA LEU A 188 -10.76 5.24 0.76
C LEU A 188 -12.12 5.30 0.05
N ASP A 189 -12.76 4.15 -0.07
CA ASP A 189 -14.13 4.06 -0.60
C ASP A 189 -15.13 4.14 0.56
N HIS A 190 -15.59 5.35 0.86
CA HIS A 190 -16.54 5.60 1.95
C HIS A 190 -17.96 5.11 1.66
N GLN A 191 -18.26 4.69 0.42
CA GLN A 191 -19.53 4.02 0.13
C GLN A 191 -19.52 2.58 0.66
N ILE A 192 -18.34 1.95 0.65
CA ILE A 192 -18.15 0.59 1.16
C ILE A 192 -17.75 0.61 2.64
N PHE A 193 -16.71 1.39 2.97
CA PHE A 193 -16.12 1.44 4.32
C PHE A 193 -16.66 2.64 5.10
N ASN A 194 -17.67 2.38 5.92
CA ASN A 194 -18.28 3.38 6.80
C ASN A 194 -18.87 2.71 8.05
N PRO A 195 -19.12 3.48 9.14
CA PRO A 195 -19.63 2.94 10.40
C PRO A 195 -21.03 2.32 10.26
N GLU A 196 -21.89 2.87 9.41
CA GLU A 196 -23.25 2.42 9.18
C GLU A 196 -23.27 1.02 8.52
N ALA A 197 -22.50 0.85 7.44
CA ALA A 197 -22.34 -0.44 6.76
C ALA A 197 -21.75 -1.49 7.70
N ARG A 198 -20.72 -1.13 8.47
CA ARG A 198 -20.13 -2.00 9.50
C ARG A 198 -21.20 -2.44 10.51
N LYS A 199 -21.98 -1.52 11.06
CA LYS A 199 -23.03 -1.80 12.05
C LYS A 199 -24.12 -2.71 11.46
N ALA A 200 -24.57 -2.43 10.25
CA ALA A 200 -25.60 -3.22 9.58
C ALA A 200 -25.18 -4.67 9.32
N LEU A 201 -23.91 -4.89 8.97
CA LEU A 201 -23.39 -6.22 8.64
C LEU A 201 -22.96 -7.04 9.85
N ARG A 202 -22.73 -6.41 11.03
CA ARG A 202 -22.06 -7.01 12.18
C ARG A 202 -22.67 -8.33 12.65
N SER A 203 -23.97 -8.38 12.88
CA SER A 203 -24.64 -9.59 13.39
C SER A 203 -24.50 -10.76 12.42
N ASN A 204 -24.74 -10.49 11.13
CA ASN A 204 -24.63 -11.52 10.09
C ASN A 204 -23.19 -11.98 9.89
N ALA A 205 -22.22 -11.07 9.87
CA ALA A 205 -20.79 -11.38 9.72
C ALA A 205 -20.29 -12.28 10.87
N ARG A 206 -20.65 -11.94 12.11
CA ARG A 206 -20.26 -12.75 13.28
C ARG A 206 -20.88 -14.13 13.27
N LYS A 207 -22.16 -14.25 12.83
CA LYS A 207 -22.85 -15.54 12.67
C LYS A 207 -22.20 -16.40 11.59
N GLN A 208 -21.86 -15.81 10.43
CA GLN A 208 -21.19 -16.53 9.34
C GLN A 208 -19.79 -17.02 9.71
N LEU A 209 -19.11 -16.32 10.62
CA LEU A 209 -17.78 -16.67 11.12
C LEU A 209 -17.85 -17.55 12.38
N GLU A 210 -19.06 -18.00 12.79
CA GLU A 210 -19.28 -18.85 13.94
C GLU A 210 -18.63 -18.34 15.23
N LEU A 211 -18.62 -17.01 15.41
CA LEU A 211 -18.02 -16.35 16.58
C LEU A 211 -18.93 -16.51 17.79
N GLU A 212 -18.36 -16.92 18.91
CA GLU A 212 -19.07 -17.07 20.19
C GLU A 212 -19.73 -15.75 20.62
N GLU A 213 -20.88 -15.84 21.28
CA GLU A 213 -21.52 -14.68 21.88
C GLU A 213 -20.61 -14.07 22.96
N GLY A 214 -20.40 -12.75 22.89
CA GLY A 214 -19.47 -12.05 23.79
C GLY A 214 -17.98 -12.17 23.44
N ALA A 215 -17.63 -12.85 22.34
CA ALA A 215 -16.25 -12.84 21.83
C ALA A 215 -15.79 -11.41 21.51
N PHE A 216 -14.58 -11.07 21.91
CA PHE A 216 -13.91 -9.82 21.52
C PHE A 216 -12.91 -10.11 20.43
N VAL A 217 -13.11 -9.52 19.27
CA VAL A 217 -12.48 -9.92 18.02
C VAL A 217 -11.43 -8.91 17.59
N LEU A 218 -10.18 -9.37 17.59
CA LEU A 218 -9.06 -8.69 16.96
C LEU A 218 -9.02 -9.07 15.48
N LEU A 219 -8.68 -8.12 14.60
CA LEU A 219 -8.67 -8.31 13.15
C LEU A 219 -7.32 -7.92 12.56
N LEU A 220 -6.71 -8.82 11.80
CA LEU A 220 -5.55 -8.58 10.96
C LEU A 220 -5.90 -8.93 9.50
N ILE A 221 -5.74 -7.98 8.58
CA ILE A 221 -6.02 -8.20 7.15
C ILE A 221 -4.78 -7.90 6.32
N GLY A 222 -4.50 -8.73 5.34
CA GLY A 222 -3.48 -8.57 4.31
C GLY A 222 -2.57 -9.77 4.19
N ASN A 223 -1.68 -9.73 3.21
CA ASN A 223 -0.65 -10.73 2.96
C ASN A 223 0.67 -10.35 3.66
N ASP A 224 1.65 -11.27 3.65
CA ASP A 224 2.92 -11.17 4.37
C ASP A 224 2.71 -10.98 5.88
N TRP A 225 2.00 -11.96 6.49
CA TRP A 225 1.66 -11.92 7.92
C TRP A 225 2.88 -11.78 8.83
N ARG A 226 4.05 -12.21 8.38
CA ARG A 226 5.31 -11.99 9.10
C ARG A 226 5.62 -10.51 9.22
N LYS A 227 5.54 -9.77 8.13
CA LYS A 227 5.76 -8.32 8.13
C LYS A 227 4.62 -7.55 8.80
N LYS A 228 3.42 -8.10 8.77
CA LYS A 228 2.25 -7.53 9.45
C LYS A 228 2.27 -7.73 10.97
N GLY A 229 3.27 -8.47 11.51
CA GLY A 229 3.47 -8.63 12.94
C GLY A 229 2.56 -9.70 13.57
N LEU A 230 2.12 -10.73 12.82
CA LEU A 230 1.28 -11.79 13.37
C LEU A 230 1.93 -12.48 14.59
N ALA A 231 3.25 -12.73 14.55
CA ALA A 231 3.95 -13.33 15.68
C ALA A 231 3.83 -12.50 16.96
N THR A 232 3.94 -11.18 16.86
CA THR A 232 3.76 -10.25 17.99
C THR A 232 2.33 -10.29 18.53
N ILE A 233 1.32 -10.38 17.64
CA ILE A 233 -0.09 -10.49 18.06
C ILE A 233 -0.32 -11.80 18.82
N LEU A 234 0.21 -12.93 18.34
CA LEU A 234 0.09 -14.22 19.03
C LEU A 234 0.72 -14.20 20.42
N GLU A 235 1.88 -13.58 20.55
CA GLU A 235 2.57 -13.44 21.83
C GLU A 235 1.79 -12.50 22.80
N ALA A 236 1.24 -11.40 22.29
CA ALA A 236 0.37 -10.52 23.08
C ALA A 236 -0.89 -11.26 23.58
N LEU A 237 -1.52 -12.08 22.76
CA LEU A 237 -2.66 -12.92 23.18
C LEU A 237 -2.29 -13.93 24.26
N LYS A 238 -1.12 -14.58 24.15
CA LYS A 238 -0.58 -15.43 25.21
C LYS A 238 -0.44 -14.68 26.54
N ASN A 239 0.08 -13.44 26.51
CA ASN A 239 0.28 -12.63 27.71
C ASN A 239 -1.05 -12.16 28.34
N LEU A 240 -2.07 -11.95 27.53
CA LEU A 240 -3.40 -11.53 27.99
C LEU A 240 -4.19 -12.64 28.70
N LYS A 241 -4.04 -13.90 28.30
CA LYS A 241 -4.72 -15.08 28.87
C LYS A 241 -6.25 -14.91 29.00
N ASN A 242 -6.86 -14.16 28.07
CA ASN A 242 -8.29 -13.87 28.11
C ASN A 242 -9.04 -14.80 27.13
N PRO A 243 -9.93 -15.69 27.63
CA PRO A 243 -10.63 -16.66 26.80
C PRO A 243 -11.61 -16.03 25.80
N ARG A 244 -12.03 -14.79 26.01
CA ARG A 244 -12.96 -14.07 25.11
C ARG A 244 -12.27 -13.44 23.91
N LEU A 245 -10.93 -13.37 23.90
CA LEU A 245 -10.19 -12.79 22.78
C LEU A 245 -10.07 -13.79 21.64
N HIS A 246 -10.51 -13.38 20.47
CA HIS A 246 -10.34 -14.10 19.21
C HIS A 246 -9.56 -13.25 18.23
N LEU A 247 -8.77 -13.88 17.37
CA LEU A 247 -8.01 -13.22 16.31
C LEU A 247 -8.49 -13.76 14.95
N LEU A 248 -8.99 -12.87 14.12
CA LEU A 248 -9.26 -13.14 12.71
C LEU A 248 -8.06 -12.68 11.88
N VAL A 249 -7.47 -13.59 11.11
CA VAL A 249 -6.33 -13.32 10.23
C VAL A 249 -6.78 -13.59 8.80
N ALA A 250 -7.06 -12.54 8.04
CA ALA A 250 -7.53 -12.64 6.67
C ALA A 250 -6.41 -12.38 5.67
N GLY A 251 -6.16 -13.33 4.76
CA GLY A 251 -5.10 -13.24 3.75
C GLY A 251 -4.92 -14.52 2.97
N GLN A 252 -3.89 -14.55 2.14
CA GLN A 252 -3.55 -15.73 1.29
C GLN A 252 -2.22 -16.38 1.67
N ASP A 253 -1.63 -15.99 2.81
CA ASP A 253 -0.39 -16.58 3.29
C ASP A 253 -0.60 -17.99 3.86
N ASP A 254 0.50 -18.69 4.03
CA ASP A 254 0.54 -20.00 4.63
C ASP A 254 0.49 -19.92 6.17
N SER A 255 -0.52 -20.52 6.78
CA SER A 255 -0.70 -20.56 8.23
C SER A 255 0.20 -21.58 8.94
N ARG A 256 0.75 -22.58 8.21
CA ARG A 256 1.55 -23.66 8.79
C ARG A 256 2.73 -23.21 9.66
N PRO A 257 3.48 -22.14 9.30
CA PRO A 257 4.57 -21.64 10.15
C PRO A 257 4.13 -21.19 11.55
N TYR A 258 2.86 -20.84 11.73
CA TYR A 258 2.32 -20.30 12.98
C TYR A 258 1.63 -21.36 13.86
N GLN A 259 1.31 -22.55 13.31
CA GLN A 259 0.56 -23.59 14.02
C GLN A 259 1.26 -24.04 15.31
N LYS A 260 2.57 -24.23 15.25
CA LYS A 260 3.37 -24.59 16.44
C LYS A 260 3.28 -23.53 17.54
N GLN A 261 3.40 -22.27 17.19
CA GLN A 261 3.29 -21.14 18.12
C GLN A 261 1.89 -21.04 18.73
N ILE A 262 0.84 -21.26 17.93
CA ILE A 262 -0.56 -21.28 18.38
C ILE A 262 -0.77 -22.36 19.43
N GLN A 263 -0.29 -23.59 19.20
CA GLN A 263 -0.39 -24.69 20.14
C GLN A 263 0.41 -24.45 21.42
N GLU A 264 1.68 -24.01 21.29
CA GLU A 264 2.54 -23.69 22.44
C GLU A 264 1.95 -22.57 23.34
N TYR A 265 1.20 -21.66 22.73
CA TYR A 265 0.56 -20.53 23.42
C TYR A 265 -0.87 -20.85 23.90
N SER A 266 -1.36 -22.08 23.64
CA SER A 266 -2.74 -22.52 23.99
C SER A 266 -3.81 -21.59 23.37
N LEU A 267 -3.61 -21.20 22.13
CA LEU A 267 -4.52 -20.34 21.35
C LEU A 267 -5.38 -21.14 20.35
N ASP A 268 -5.43 -22.47 20.47
CA ASP A 268 -6.27 -23.32 19.63
C ASP A 268 -7.74 -22.88 19.74
N GLY A 269 -8.42 -22.77 18.59
CA GLY A 269 -9.79 -22.28 18.52
C GLY A 269 -9.97 -20.77 18.76
N LYS A 270 -8.90 -20.02 19.03
CA LYS A 270 -8.94 -18.57 19.20
C LYS A 270 -8.39 -17.81 18.00
N VAL A 271 -7.60 -18.47 17.14
CA VAL A 271 -7.01 -17.88 15.93
C VAL A 271 -7.67 -18.51 14.71
N HIS A 272 -8.29 -17.66 13.88
CA HIS A 272 -9.05 -18.08 12.70
C HIS A 272 -8.38 -17.51 11.44
N PHE A 273 -7.84 -18.38 10.60
CA PHE A 273 -7.29 -18.00 9.30
C PHE A 273 -8.40 -17.99 8.26
N LEU A 274 -8.56 -16.85 7.59
CA LEU A 274 -9.65 -16.60 6.67
C LEU A 274 -9.11 -16.24 5.29
N PRO A 275 -9.79 -16.66 4.20
CA PRO A 275 -9.40 -16.29 2.85
C PRO A 275 -9.63 -14.81 2.59
N LEU A 276 -8.96 -14.24 1.59
CA LEU A 276 -9.36 -12.94 1.05
C LEU A 276 -10.71 -13.07 0.35
N ARG A 277 -11.59 -12.06 0.56
CA ARG A 277 -12.93 -11.97 -0.02
C ARG A 277 -13.07 -10.66 -0.77
N SER A 278 -13.97 -10.62 -1.75
CA SER A 278 -14.36 -9.37 -2.41
C SER A 278 -15.17 -8.46 -1.49
N ASP A 279 -15.94 -9.03 -0.57
CA ASP A 279 -16.73 -8.35 0.45
C ASP A 279 -15.96 -8.22 1.79
N VAL A 280 -14.75 -7.70 1.73
CA VAL A 280 -13.85 -7.56 2.89
C VAL A 280 -14.46 -6.76 4.06
N ILE A 281 -15.47 -5.92 3.78
CA ILE A 281 -16.23 -5.17 4.80
C ILE A 281 -16.84 -6.09 5.86
N ALA A 282 -17.20 -7.34 5.53
CA ALA A 282 -17.72 -8.31 6.48
C ALA A 282 -16.71 -8.63 7.60
N TYR A 283 -15.41 -8.65 7.30
CA TYR A 283 -14.37 -8.85 8.32
C TYR A 283 -14.26 -7.65 9.27
N TYR A 284 -14.30 -6.42 8.74
CA TYR A 284 -14.34 -5.21 9.58
C TYR A 284 -15.60 -5.17 10.43
N ALA A 285 -16.74 -5.64 9.90
CA ALA A 285 -17.99 -5.70 10.64
C ALA A 285 -17.94 -6.71 11.79
N ALA A 286 -17.27 -7.84 11.63
CA ALA A 286 -17.10 -8.84 12.69
C ALA A 286 -16.15 -8.38 13.80
N GLY A 287 -15.13 -7.55 13.48
CA GLY A 287 -14.08 -7.10 14.37
C GLY A 287 -14.52 -6.08 15.44
N ASP A 288 -13.80 -6.07 16.54
CA ASP A 288 -13.90 -5.06 17.60
C ASP A 288 -12.72 -4.08 17.58
N VAL A 289 -11.54 -4.55 17.17
CA VAL A 289 -10.29 -3.77 17.04
C VAL A 289 -9.51 -4.30 15.83
N TYR A 290 -8.98 -3.42 15.01
CA TYR A 290 -7.96 -3.77 14.04
C TYR A 290 -6.58 -3.74 14.70
N VAL A 291 -5.77 -4.78 14.51
CA VAL A 291 -4.44 -4.91 15.10
C VAL A 291 -3.44 -5.27 14.01
N GLY A 292 -2.56 -4.35 13.66
CA GLY A 292 -1.55 -4.53 12.63
C GLY A 292 -0.20 -3.93 13.02
N PRO A 293 0.56 -4.56 13.95
CA PRO A 293 1.88 -4.09 14.36
C PRO A 293 2.91 -4.43 13.27
N SER A 294 2.75 -3.80 12.10
CA SER A 294 3.61 -4.09 10.94
C SER A 294 5.06 -3.73 11.23
N VAL A 295 5.98 -4.66 11.02
CA VAL A 295 7.42 -4.42 11.11
C VAL A 295 7.85 -3.46 10.00
N GLU A 296 7.19 -3.55 8.85
CA GLU A 296 7.38 -2.64 7.73
C GLU A 296 6.15 -2.63 6.83
N ASP A 297 5.63 -1.45 6.56
CA ASP A 297 4.65 -1.22 5.51
C ASP A 297 4.73 0.23 5.05
N THR A 298 4.80 0.49 3.76
CA THR A 298 4.90 1.87 3.28
C THR A 298 3.62 2.63 3.54
N PHE A 299 2.47 2.02 3.24
CA PHE A 299 1.13 2.49 3.62
C PHE A 299 0.15 1.33 3.47
N ALA A 300 -0.30 0.77 4.59
CA ALA A 300 -1.28 -0.31 4.57
C ALA A 300 -2.70 0.24 4.39
N GLN A 301 -3.46 -0.27 3.43
CA GLN A 301 -4.87 0.09 3.29
C GLN A 301 -5.76 -0.44 4.43
N PRO A 302 -5.58 -1.70 4.91
CA PRO A 302 -6.50 -2.27 5.88
C PRO A 302 -6.67 -1.48 7.18
N PRO A 303 -5.65 -0.91 7.84
CA PRO A 303 -5.88 -0.06 9.00
C PRO A 303 -6.64 1.22 8.65
N ALA A 304 -6.41 1.83 7.48
CA ALA A 304 -7.15 3.00 7.06
C ALA A 304 -8.64 2.68 6.72
N GLU A 305 -8.91 1.52 6.11
CA GLU A 305 -10.27 1.00 5.89
C GLU A 305 -10.97 0.69 7.23
N ALA A 306 -10.24 0.15 8.22
CA ALA A 306 -10.73 -0.06 9.58
C ALA A 306 -11.12 1.27 10.23
N MET A 307 -10.28 2.31 10.11
CA MET A 307 -10.60 3.67 10.58
C MET A 307 -11.89 4.18 9.94
N ALA A 308 -12.02 4.05 8.62
CA ALA A 308 -13.23 4.48 7.90
C ALA A 308 -14.49 3.74 8.39
N CYS A 309 -14.36 2.47 8.76
CA CYS A 309 -15.44 1.68 9.38
C CYS A 309 -15.73 2.05 10.84
N GLY A 310 -15.03 3.01 11.42
CA GLY A 310 -15.16 3.36 12.85
C GLY A 310 -14.65 2.25 13.78
N LEU A 311 -13.72 1.44 13.31
CA LEU A 311 -13.05 0.41 14.10
C LEU A 311 -11.81 1.03 14.75
N PRO A 312 -11.60 0.91 16.05
CA PRO A 312 -10.34 1.28 16.68
C PRO A 312 -9.17 0.54 16.03
N VAL A 313 -8.07 1.25 15.83
CA VAL A 313 -6.88 0.72 15.16
C VAL A 313 -5.69 0.76 16.09
N ILE A 314 -4.97 -0.36 16.21
CA ILE A 314 -3.61 -0.42 16.74
C ILE A 314 -2.69 -0.72 15.57
N THR A 315 -1.74 0.17 15.29
CA THR A 315 -0.69 -0.02 14.28
C THR A 315 0.67 0.37 14.85
N SER A 316 1.73 0.30 14.07
CA SER A 316 3.09 0.66 14.49
C SER A 316 3.59 1.90 13.75
N VAL A 317 4.58 2.58 14.31
CA VAL A 317 5.29 3.70 13.66
C VAL A 317 5.91 3.32 12.32
N THR A 318 6.22 2.04 12.13
CA THR A 318 6.79 1.49 10.90
C THR A 318 5.77 1.24 9.79
N ASN A 319 4.48 1.42 10.08
CA ASN A 319 3.40 1.40 9.09
C ASN A 319 3.03 2.84 8.71
N GLY A 320 3.16 3.19 7.43
CA GLY A 320 2.85 4.56 6.94
C GLY A 320 1.42 5.03 7.19
N THR A 321 0.47 4.14 7.52
CA THR A 321 -0.87 4.56 7.94
C THR A 321 -0.84 5.29 9.28
N SER A 322 0.17 5.05 10.15
CA SER A 322 0.35 5.81 11.39
C SER A 322 0.53 7.31 11.15
N GLU A 323 1.03 7.70 9.97
CA GLU A 323 1.25 9.12 9.62
C GLU A 323 -0.04 9.95 9.52
N VAL A 324 -1.17 9.29 9.34
CA VAL A 324 -2.49 9.92 9.25
C VAL A 324 -3.29 9.78 10.54
N MET A 325 -2.66 9.24 11.58
CA MET A 325 -3.24 9.02 12.91
C MET A 325 -2.60 9.93 13.95
N THR A 326 -3.36 10.20 15.00
CA THR A 326 -2.89 10.85 16.23
C THR A 326 -3.03 9.85 17.39
N ASP A 327 -1.90 9.46 17.97
CA ASP A 327 -1.88 8.45 19.03
C ASP A 327 -2.78 8.84 20.22
N GLY A 328 -3.57 7.87 20.70
CA GLY A 328 -4.53 8.05 21.79
C GLY A 328 -5.78 8.84 21.45
N VAL A 329 -5.90 9.41 20.24
CA VAL A 329 -7.03 10.24 19.78
C VAL A 329 -7.90 9.49 18.78
N ASP A 330 -7.34 9.03 17.67
CA ASP A 330 -8.02 8.35 16.57
C ASP A 330 -7.41 7.00 16.19
N GLY A 331 -6.42 6.56 16.98
CA GLY A 331 -5.78 5.26 16.91
C GLY A 331 -4.76 5.11 18.02
N LEU A 332 -4.13 3.94 18.10
CA LEU A 332 -3.02 3.64 19.00
C LEU A 332 -1.80 3.25 18.17
N ILE A 333 -0.65 3.84 18.47
CA ILE A 333 0.58 3.68 17.71
C ILE A 333 1.63 3.00 18.58
N LEU A 334 2.05 1.79 18.16
CA LEU A 334 3.09 1.02 18.81
C LEU A 334 4.46 1.47 18.30
N GLU A 335 5.35 1.90 19.21
CA GLU A 335 6.69 2.37 18.84
C GLU A 335 7.60 1.24 18.35
N ASP A 336 7.61 0.09 19.05
CA ASP A 336 8.29 -1.12 18.62
C ASP A 336 7.27 -2.16 18.14
N PRO A 337 7.22 -2.49 16.84
CA PRO A 337 6.29 -3.47 16.28
C PRO A 337 6.48 -4.89 16.84
N THR A 338 7.59 -5.15 17.54
CA THR A 338 7.89 -6.45 18.16
C THR A 338 7.60 -6.49 19.67
N ASP A 339 7.19 -5.38 20.27
CA ASP A 339 6.84 -5.31 21.69
C ASP A 339 5.45 -5.91 21.93
N ALA A 340 5.43 -7.20 22.26
CA ALA A 340 4.19 -7.93 22.55
C ALA A 340 3.58 -7.55 23.91
N GLU A 341 4.36 -7.05 24.87
CA GLU A 341 3.87 -6.62 26.19
C GLU A 341 3.10 -5.30 26.05
N GLU A 342 3.68 -4.34 25.35
CA GLU A 342 3.01 -3.08 25.06
C GLU A 342 1.76 -3.31 24.21
N LEU A 343 1.84 -4.15 23.19
CA LEU A 343 0.67 -4.52 22.39
C LEU A 343 -0.44 -5.15 23.25
N ALA A 344 -0.09 -6.04 24.15
CA ALA A 344 -1.05 -6.63 25.11
C ALA A 344 -1.69 -5.57 26.02
N ARG A 345 -0.91 -4.59 26.48
CA ARG A 345 -1.40 -3.47 27.28
C ARG A 345 -2.43 -2.62 26.51
N LEU A 346 -2.13 -2.31 25.26
CA LEU A 346 -3.03 -1.54 24.39
C LEU A 346 -4.33 -2.32 24.07
N ILE A 347 -4.23 -3.62 23.76
CA ILE A 347 -5.40 -4.49 23.54
C ILE A 347 -6.26 -4.55 24.82
N ARG A 348 -5.64 -4.77 25.99
CA ARG A 348 -6.34 -4.82 27.28
C ARG A 348 -7.12 -3.52 27.54
N ARG A 349 -6.49 -2.36 27.32
CA ARG A 349 -7.15 -1.06 27.48
C ARG A 349 -8.41 -0.95 26.61
N LEU A 350 -8.33 -1.37 25.33
CA LEU A 350 -9.48 -1.35 24.43
C LEU A 350 -10.54 -2.40 24.81
N TYR A 351 -10.15 -3.52 25.40
CA TYR A 351 -11.08 -4.53 25.89
C TYR A 351 -11.84 -4.06 27.13
N GLU A 352 -11.16 -3.49 28.11
CA GLU A 352 -11.71 -3.11 29.41
C GLU A 352 -12.47 -1.78 29.37
N ASP A 353 -12.02 -0.80 28.59
CA ASP A 353 -12.63 0.54 28.48
C ASP A 353 -13.47 0.66 27.18
N ALA A 354 -14.75 0.32 27.30
CA ALA A 354 -15.69 0.38 26.18
C ALA A 354 -15.93 1.82 25.68
N GLU A 355 -15.88 2.81 26.58
CA GLU A 355 -16.09 4.22 26.23
C GLU A 355 -14.89 4.79 25.48
N PHE A 356 -13.67 4.50 25.95
CA PHE A 356 -12.45 4.86 25.23
C PHE A 356 -12.41 4.20 23.84
N ARG A 357 -12.74 2.90 23.76
CA ARG A 357 -12.80 2.17 22.50
C ARG A 357 -13.79 2.81 21.53
N ARG A 358 -15.01 3.15 21.98
CA ARG A 358 -16.04 3.80 21.16
C ARG A 358 -15.55 5.15 20.65
N ARG A 359 -15.05 6.01 21.54
CA ARG A 359 -14.53 7.35 21.20
C ARG A 359 -13.38 7.28 20.21
N LEU A 360 -12.44 6.34 20.38
CA LEU A 360 -11.32 6.13 19.48
C LEU A 360 -11.81 5.76 18.06
N GLY A 361 -12.77 4.85 17.96
CA GLY A 361 -13.35 4.45 16.66
C GLY A 361 -14.11 5.59 15.97
N GLU A 362 -14.88 6.39 16.72
CA GLU A 362 -15.60 7.55 16.17
C GLU A 362 -14.62 8.62 15.66
N ASN A 363 -13.54 8.86 16.37
CA ASN A 363 -12.48 9.77 15.93
C ASN A 363 -11.78 9.23 14.68
N ALA A 364 -11.45 7.93 14.66
CA ALA A 364 -10.86 7.27 13.52
C ALA A 364 -11.71 7.45 12.25
N ALA A 365 -13.04 7.25 12.36
CA ALA A 365 -13.94 7.46 11.23
C ALA A 365 -13.94 8.91 10.73
N ARG A 366 -13.92 9.90 11.65
CA ARG A 366 -13.84 11.33 11.28
C ARG A 366 -12.53 11.67 10.56
N THR A 367 -11.41 11.19 11.06
CA THR A 367 -10.10 11.38 10.43
C THR A 367 -10.08 10.75 9.05
N ALA A 368 -10.59 9.53 8.90
CA ALA A 368 -10.62 8.81 7.62
C ALA A 368 -11.44 9.54 6.54
N GLN A 369 -12.45 10.32 6.88
CA GLN A 369 -13.28 11.06 5.90
C GLN A 369 -12.49 12.04 5.03
N GLN A 370 -11.31 12.47 5.46
CA GLN A 370 -10.45 13.38 4.69
C GLN A 370 -9.76 12.65 3.51
N TYR A 371 -9.62 11.33 3.60
CA TYR A 371 -8.89 10.51 2.63
C TYR A 371 -9.86 9.85 1.65
N THR A 372 -10.27 10.60 0.63
CA THR A 372 -11.16 10.11 -0.44
C THR A 372 -10.37 9.87 -1.73
N TRP A 373 -10.89 9.03 -2.61
CA TRP A 373 -10.30 8.89 -3.95
C TRP A 373 -10.45 10.16 -4.79
N GLU A 374 -11.45 10.98 -4.51
CA GLU A 374 -11.67 12.28 -5.14
C GLU A 374 -10.55 13.26 -4.77
N ASN A 375 -10.21 13.35 -3.46
CA ASN A 375 -9.09 14.16 -2.99
C ASN A 375 -7.76 13.66 -3.56
N ASN A 376 -7.52 12.33 -3.53
CA ASN A 376 -6.34 11.72 -4.12
C ASN A 376 -6.20 12.07 -5.61
N ALA A 377 -7.29 11.97 -6.39
CA ALA A 377 -7.27 12.33 -7.81
C ALA A 377 -7.02 13.83 -8.04
N ALA A 378 -7.59 14.71 -7.21
CA ALA A 378 -7.36 16.14 -7.28
C ALA A 378 -5.89 16.51 -7.01
N GLU A 379 -5.29 15.90 -5.99
CA GLU A 379 -3.85 16.06 -5.69
C GLU A 379 -2.97 15.55 -6.84
N MET A 380 -3.28 14.35 -7.37
CA MET A 380 -2.57 13.80 -8.53
C MET A 380 -2.68 14.71 -9.75
N ARG A 381 -3.86 15.31 -10.02
CA ARG A 381 -4.05 16.28 -11.09
C ARG A 381 -3.13 17.48 -10.92
N ALA A 382 -3.08 18.07 -9.73
CA ALA A 382 -2.22 19.21 -9.43
C ALA A 382 -0.74 18.90 -9.69
N LEU A 383 -0.29 17.71 -9.27
CA LEU A 383 1.09 17.25 -9.46
C LEU A 383 1.41 16.95 -10.93
N PHE A 384 0.47 16.42 -11.70
CA PHE A 384 0.67 16.25 -13.15
C PHE A 384 0.82 17.59 -13.87
N GLU A 385 0.03 18.59 -13.52
CA GLU A 385 0.18 19.94 -14.08
C GLU A 385 1.52 20.56 -13.70
N GLN A 386 1.97 20.37 -12.47
CA GLN A 386 3.30 20.82 -12.02
C GLN A 386 4.42 20.11 -12.81
N ALA A 387 4.38 18.79 -12.92
CA ALA A 387 5.38 18.01 -13.65
C ALA A 387 5.46 18.40 -15.14
N ARG A 388 4.33 18.70 -15.76
CA ARG A 388 4.28 19.20 -17.14
C ARG A 388 4.95 20.56 -17.28
N ARG A 389 4.68 21.50 -16.37
CA ARG A 389 5.31 22.84 -16.38
C ARG A 389 6.83 22.77 -16.22
N VAL A 390 7.33 21.90 -15.33
CA VAL A 390 8.77 21.65 -15.18
C VAL A 390 9.39 21.15 -16.48
N ARG A 391 8.71 20.25 -17.16
CA ARG A 391 9.16 19.73 -18.46
C ARG A 391 9.15 20.78 -19.56
N ASP A 392 8.20 21.73 -19.53
CA ASP A 392 8.09 22.84 -20.48
C ASP A 392 9.06 24.01 -20.17
N GLY A 393 9.98 23.84 -19.20
CA GLY A 393 11.06 24.76 -18.89
C GLY A 393 10.83 25.70 -17.70
N ALA A 394 9.76 25.55 -16.95
CA ALA A 394 9.56 26.29 -15.70
C ALA A 394 10.50 25.75 -14.60
N SER A 395 11.15 26.67 -13.87
CA SER A 395 11.97 26.27 -12.71
C SER A 395 11.12 25.52 -11.67
N PRO A 396 11.61 24.37 -11.11
CA PRO A 396 10.90 23.64 -10.07
C PRO A 396 10.47 24.50 -8.88
N ALA A 397 11.28 25.49 -8.49
CA ALA A 397 10.99 26.41 -7.40
C ALA A 397 9.81 27.37 -7.69
N VAL A 398 9.60 27.75 -8.95
CA VAL A 398 8.46 28.58 -9.37
C VAL A 398 7.18 27.75 -9.44
N ALA A 399 7.29 26.50 -9.87
CA ALA A 399 6.14 25.57 -9.92
C ALA A 399 5.61 25.24 -8.51
N ALA A 400 6.48 25.12 -7.49
CA ALA A 400 6.10 24.82 -6.11
C ALA A 400 5.42 26.00 -5.38
N ARG A 401 5.81 27.26 -5.66
CA ARG A 401 5.24 28.47 -5.00
C ARG A 401 3.77 28.73 -5.31
N LEU A 402 3.24 28.16 -6.38
CA LEU A 402 1.84 28.36 -6.80
C LEU A 402 0.85 27.43 -6.09
N GLN A 403 1.32 26.56 -5.21
CA GLN A 403 0.50 25.58 -4.46
C GLN A 403 0.36 25.89 -2.97
N SER A 404 0.97 26.98 -2.45
CA SER A 404 0.67 27.41 -1.08
C SER A 404 -0.80 27.86 -1.04
N PRO A 405 -1.69 27.20 -0.29
CA PRO A 405 -2.99 27.76 -0.02
C PRO A 405 -2.75 29.12 0.60
N LYS A 406 -3.39 30.16 0.07
CA LYS A 406 -3.49 31.43 0.79
C LYS A 406 -4.07 31.10 2.15
N ALA A 407 -3.29 31.42 3.20
CA ALA A 407 -3.64 31.29 4.59
C ALA A 407 -5.02 31.89 4.91
#